data_3e4f5e6efe3dd52e1715f45ee6caaeb3
#
_entry.id   3e4f5e6efe3dd52e1715f45ee6caaeb3
#
_cell.length_a   1.000
_cell.length_b   1.000
_cell.length_c   1.000
_cell.angle_alpha   90.00
_cell.angle_beta   90.00
_cell.angle_gamma   90.00
#
_symmetry.space_group_name_H-M   'P 1'
#
loop_
_entity.id
_entity.type
_entity.pdbx_description
1 polymer ?
#
loop_
_entity_poly.entity_id
_entity_poly.type
_entity_poly.pdbx_seq_one_letter_code
_entity_poly.pdbx_strand_id
1 'polypeptide(L)'
;MDLKLDDFLYDLPEDRIAKHPPKNREDSKLLLYNKGNISHQSFKDIVTAIPVDSLLVFNNTKVIPARIILHKDSGARIEIFLLEPVQPSKVHEEVMNSKGSCQWECMIGNAKKWKIGSSLTLDSISLQAIRISTNIVEFQWKDDLTFSDLLTEIGKIPLPPYINREVEKEDQDRYQTVYSKEKGAVAAPTAGLHFTDEIIGKIKAKGTSVDYLTLHVSAGTFQPIKAEKISDHPMHNEQIWIDRTTIENLLKREKTIAVGTTAMRTLESLYWYGAKLVGGNNEFFITKEDPYQLELVTLEESLKAILEFMDQSGKNRIGGQTEIFIYPGYDFKICDGLITNYHLPGSTLILLVAAFVGEDWKKIYEEALSNNYRFLSYGDSSLLMK
;
A
#
# COMPACT_ATOMS: atom_id res chain seq x y z
N MET A 1 24.86 -5.38 -10.50
CA MET A 1 24.39 -6.74 -10.85
C MET A 1 23.31 -6.61 -11.92
N ASP A 2 23.39 -7.41 -12.98
CA ASP A 2 22.34 -7.44 -14.01
C ASP A 2 21.27 -8.44 -13.55
N LEU A 3 20.33 -7.95 -12.71
CA LEU A 3 19.26 -8.76 -12.12
C LEU A 3 18.21 -9.06 -13.19
N LYS A 4 17.94 -10.33 -13.42
CA LYS A 4 16.91 -10.78 -14.35
C LYS A 4 15.61 -11.08 -13.61
N LEU A 5 14.49 -10.75 -14.21
CA LEU A 5 13.18 -11.03 -13.64
C LEU A 5 12.96 -12.54 -13.43
N ASP A 6 13.52 -13.35 -14.32
CA ASP A 6 13.42 -14.83 -14.26
C ASP A 6 13.99 -15.41 -12.96
N ASP A 7 14.96 -14.77 -12.33
CA ASP A 7 15.55 -15.20 -11.06
C ASP A 7 14.58 -15.11 -9.88
N PHE A 8 13.46 -14.38 -10.07
CA PHE A 8 12.41 -14.13 -9.06
C PHE A 8 11.06 -14.77 -9.43
N LEU A 9 11.09 -15.70 -10.38
CA LEU A 9 9.94 -16.55 -10.70
C LEU A 9 9.94 -17.78 -9.79
N TYR A 10 8.73 -18.24 -9.47
CA TYR A 10 8.48 -19.52 -8.81
C TYR A 10 7.10 -20.04 -9.25
N ASP A 11 6.85 -21.33 -9.13
CA ASP A 11 5.55 -21.91 -9.46
C ASP A 11 4.57 -21.65 -8.32
N LEU A 12 3.51 -20.89 -8.60
CA LEU A 12 2.41 -20.61 -7.67
C LEU A 12 1.14 -21.33 -8.15
N PRO A 13 0.76 -22.45 -7.52
CA PRO A 13 -0.47 -23.15 -7.85
C PRO A 13 -1.70 -22.27 -7.58
N GLU A 14 -2.69 -22.31 -8.49
CA GLU A 14 -3.89 -21.45 -8.38
C GLU A 14 -4.71 -21.73 -7.10
N ASP A 15 -4.71 -22.96 -6.62
CA ASP A 15 -5.38 -23.38 -5.38
C ASP A 15 -4.74 -22.79 -4.11
N ARG A 16 -3.52 -22.27 -4.23
CA ARG A 16 -2.84 -21.54 -3.13
C ARG A 16 -3.27 -20.07 -3.05
N ILE A 17 -3.89 -19.52 -4.07
CA ILE A 17 -4.36 -18.13 -4.06
C ILE A 17 -5.66 -18.06 -3.26
N ALA A 18 -5.60 -17.34 -2.12
CA ALA A 18 -6.76 -17.18 -1.24
C ALA A 18 -7.78 -16.22 -1.87
N LYS A 19 -8.94 -16.75 -2.27
CA LYS A 19 -10.04 -15.96 -2.84
C LYS A 19 -10.94 -15.34 -1.77
N HIS A 20 -10.93 -15.88 -0.54
CA HIS A 20 -11.71 -15.39 0.61
C HIS A 20 -10.82 -15.29 1.85
N PRO A 21 -11.11 -14.32 2.74
CA PRO A 21 -10.40 -14.21 4.02
C PRO A 21 -10.71 -15.43 4.92
N PRO A 22 -9.86 -15.74 5.91
CA PRO A 22 -10.20 -16.71 6.95
C PRO A 22 -11.40 -16.23 7.76
N LYS A 23 -12.08 -17.15 8.47
CA LYS A 23 -13.25 -16.80 9.29
C LYS A 23 -12.92 -15.68 10.29
N ASN A 24 -11.87 -15.83 11.07
CA ASN A 24 -11.34 -14.77 11.92
C ASN A 24 -10.02 -14.27 11.32
N ARG A 25 -9.71 -12.98 11.49
CA ARG A 25 -8.50 -12.35 10.89
C ARG A 25 -7.21 -13.03 11.33
N GLU A 26 -7.15 -13.41 12.61
CA GLU A 26 -6.00 -14.03 13.25
C GLU A 26 -5.88 -15.55 13.06
N ASP A 27 -6.80 -16.20 12.35
CA ASP A 27 -6.73 -17.65 12.09
C ASP A 27 -5.76 -18.02 10.95
N SER A 28 -5.08 -17.05 10.35
CA SER A 28 -4.05 -17.29 9.34
C SER A 28 -2.79 -17.92 9.96
N LYS A 29 -2.01 -18.61 9.12
CA LYS A 29 -0.69 -19.12 9.50
C LYS A 29 0.32 -17.97 9.54
N LEU A 30 1.35 -18.15 10.36
CA LEU A 30 2.49 -17.25 10.47
C LEU A 30 3.79 -18.04 10.29
N LEU A 31 4.58 -17.69 9.28
CA LEU A 31 5.95 -18.15 9.15
C LEU A 31 6.87 -17.14 9.81
N LEU A 32 7.70 -17.62 10.73
CA LEU A 32 8.76 -16.81 11.33
C LEU A 32 10.08 -17.13 10.63
N TYR A 33 10.76 -16.10 10.17
CA TYR A 33 12.12 -16.17 9.65
C TYR A 33 13.03 -15.25 10.45
N ASN A 34 14.12 -15.80 10.94
CA ASN A 34 15.17 -15.04 11.63
C ASN A 34 16.53 -15.62 11.29
N LYS A 35 17.32 -14.89 10.48
CA LYS A 35 18.71 -15.22 10.12
C LYS A 35 18.88 -16.69 9.67
N GLY A 36 18.08 -17.11 8.71
CA GLY A 36 18.14 -18.48 8.15
C GLY A 36 17.28 -19.53 8.87
N ASN A 37 16.79 -19.24 10.07
CA ASN A 37 15.92 -20.15 10.81
C ASN A 37 14.45 -19.88 10.46
N ILE A 38 13.73 -20.95 10.11
CA ILE A 38 12.29 -20.90 9.79
C ILE A 38 11.51 -21.73 10.83
N SER A 39 10.38 -21.17 11.27
CA SER A 39 9.41 -21.90 12.09
C SER A 39 7.99 -21.48 11.74
N HIS A 40 7.01 -22.33 12.07
CA HIS A 40 5.61 -22.13 11.71
C HIS A 40 4.76 -21.99 12.97
N GLN A 41 3.88 -21.00 12.94
CA GLN A 41 2.98 -20.66 14.05
C GLN A 41 1.59 -20.24 13.52
N SER A 42 0.67 -19.94 14.41
CA SER A 42 -0.55 -19.20 14.09
C SER A 42 -0.29 -17.69 14.17
N PHE A 43 -1.01 -16.87 13.41
CA PHE A 43 -0.86 -15.43 13.51
C PHE A 43 -1.17 -14.88 14.92
N LYS A 44 -1.95 -15.59 15.73
CA LYS A 44 -2.19 -15.26 17.15
C LYS A 44 -0.89 -15.16 17.95
N ASP A 45 0.12 -15.93 17.56
CA ASP A 45 1.40 -15.99 18.25
C ASP A 45 2.32 -14.80 17.91
N ILE A 46 1.91 -13.92 16.97
CA ILE A 46 2.66 -12.72 16.60
C ILE A 46 3.00 -11.85 17.81
N VAL A 47 2.11 -11.82 18.81
CA VAL A 47 2.32 -11.09 20.08
C VAL A 47 3.61 -11.53 20.78
N THR A 48 3.91 -12.83 20.78
CA THR A 48 5.11 -13.36 21.41
C THR A 48 6.34 -13.30 20.49
N ALA A 49 6.12 -13.35 19.18
CA ALA A 49 7.18 -13.34 18.18
C ALA A 49 7.85 -11.96 17.99
N ILE A 50 7.09 -10.87 18.15
CA ILE A 50 7.64 -9.51 18.06
C ILE A 50 8.54 -9.24 19.27
N PRO A 51 9.80 -8.76 19.08
CA PRO A 51 10.67 -8.37 20.17
C PRO A 51 10.07 -7.25 21.02
N VAL A 52 10.27 -7.30 22.33
CA VAL A 52 9.95 -6.19 23.24
C VAL A 52 10.81 -4.98 22.88
N ASP A 53 10.31 -3.77 23.16
CA ASP A 53 10.97 -2.48 22.83
C ASP A 53 11.13 -2.18 21.34
N SER A 54 10.44 -2.92 20.46
CA SER A 54 10.32 -2.59 19.05
C SER A 54 9.28 -1.47 18.81
N LEU A 55 9.44 -0.80 17.68
CA LEU A 55 8.40 0.05 17.09
C LEU A 55 7.75 -0.70 15.93
N LEU A 56 6.46 -0.96 16.03
CA LEU A 56 5.65 -1.56 14.98
C LEU A 56 4.93 -0.45 14.22
N VAL A 57 5.18 -0.34 12.91
CA VAL A 57 4.63 0.76 12.09
C VAL A 57 3.65 0.21 11.05
N PHE A 58 2.42 0.73 11.09
CA PHE A 58 1.31 0.34 10.25
C PHE A 58 0.99 1.39 9.20
N ASN A 59 0.46 0.96 8.05
CA ASN A 59 -0.15 1.86 7.08
C ASN A 59 -1.67 1.98 7.36
N ASN A 60 -2.13 3.16 7.80
CA ASN A 60 -3.52 3.43 8.21
C ASN A 60 -4.42 3.89 7.04
N THR A 61 -3.95 3.74 5.81
CA THR A 61 -4.78 4.10 4.64
C THR A 61 -6.08 3.30 4.61
N LYS A 62 -7.15 3.94 4.15
CA LYS A 62 -8.48 3.34 3.98
C LYS A 62 -8.82 3.19 2.51
N VAL A 63 -9.22 1.98 2.12
CA VAL A 63 -9.66 1.71 0.75
C VAL A 63 -10.97 2.44 0.48
N ILE A 64 -11.02 3.18 -0.64
CA ILE A 64 -12.21 3.85 -1.13
C ILE A 64 -12.96 2.93 -2.09
N PRO A 65 -14.30 3.07 -2.23
CA PRO A 65 -15.08 2.34 -3.21
C PRO A 65 -14.81 2.88 -4.62
N ALA A 66 -13.59 2.67 -5.12
CA ALA A 66 -13.04 3.31 -6.32
C ALA A 66 -13.61 2.77 -7.64
N ARG A 67 -14.51 1.78 -7.59
CA ARG A 67 -15.08 1.13 -8.78
C ARG A 67 -16.54 1.52 -8.96
N ILE A 68 -16.82 2.39 -9.94
CA ILE A 68 -18.16 2.92 -10.23
C ILE A 68 -18.69 2.23 -11.48
N ILE A 69 -19.95 1.79 -11.45
CA ILE A 69 -20.62 1.15 -12.58
C ILE A 69 -21.81 2.02 -12.98
N LEU A 70 -21.77 2.56 -14.19
CA LEU A 70 -22.87 3.32 -14.78
C LEU A 70 -23.37 2.63 -16.05
N HIS A 71 -24.61 2.96 -16.44
CA HIS A 71 -25.23 2.42 -17.64
C HIS A 71 -25.64 3.53 -18.57
N LYS A 72 -25.51 3.29 -19.87
CA LYS A 72 -26.08 4.14 -20.90
C LYS A 72 -27.58 3.85 -21.06
N ASP A 73 -28.31 4.76 -21.68
CA ASP A 73 -29.73 4.52 -22.03
C ASP A 73 -29.92 3.28 -22.91
N SER A 74 -28.90 2.91 -23.67
CA SER A 74 -28.88 1.68 -24.47
C SER A 74 -28.65 0.40 -23.66
N GLY A 75 -28.53 0.49 -22.32
CA GLY A 75 -28.22 -0.62 -21.42
C GLY A 75 -26.72 -0.99 -21.36
N ALA A 76 -25.84 -0.31 -22.12
CA ALA A 76 -24.42 -0.65 -22.12
C ALA A 76 -23.77 -0.27 -20.79
N ARG A 77 -23.18 -1.27 -20.12
CA ARG A 77 -22.42 -1.12 -18.86
C ARG A 77 -21.08 -0.45 -19.12
N ILE A 78 -20.80 0.64 -18.42
CA ILE A 78 -19.52 1.33 -18.35
C ILE A 78 -18.98 1.20 -16.93
N GLU A 79 -17.74 0.78 -16.82
CA GLU A 79 -17.03 0.67 -15.54
C GLU A 79 -15.97 1.77 -15.47
N ILE A 80 -15.99 2.55 -14.39
CA ILE A 80 -15.02 3.62 -14.14
C ILE A 80 -14.26 3.21 -12.89
N PHE A 81 -12.96 3.04 -13.01
CA PHE A 81 -12.06 2.72 -11.90
C PHE A 81 -11.15 3.91 -11.64
N LEU A 82 -11.33 4.55 -10.49
CA LEU A 82 -10.56 5.70 -10.06
C LEU A 82 -9.08 5.31 -9.82
N LEU A 83 -8.16 6.12 -10.33
CA LEU A 83 -6.72 5.94 -10.15
C LEU A 83 -6.15 7.07 -9.30
N GLU A 84 -6.03 8.28 -9.90
CA GLU A 84 -5.42 9.44 -9.27
C GLU A 84 -6.34 10.67 -9.41
N PRO A 85 -6.42 11.51 -8.36
CA PRO A 85 -7.16 12.76 -8.44
C PRO A 85 -6.43 13.78 -9.33
N VAL A 86 -7.19 14.59 -10.06
CA VAL A 86 -6.68 15.61 -10.99
C VAL A 86 -7.11 17.01 -10.57
N GLN A 87 -8.38 17.21 -10.25
CA GLN A 87 -8.95 18.49 -9.81
C GLN A 87 -9.99 18.29 -8.70
N PRO A 88 -10.14 19.23 -7.77
CA PRO A 88 -9.46 20.55 -7.68
C PRO A 88 -8.01 20.46 -7.23
N SER A 89 -7.55 19.31 -6.77
CA SER A 89 -6.20 19.06 -6.26
C SER A 89 -5.73 17.67 -6.68
N LYS A 90 -4.43 17.43 -6.61
CA LYS A 90 -3.84 16.08 -6.72
C LYS A 90 -3.77 15.36 -5.37
N VAL A 91 -4.09 16.01 -4.26
CA VAL A 91 -4.09 15.43 -2.91
C VAL A 91 -5.40 14.70 -2.66
N HIS A 92 -5.32 13.41 -2.36
CA HIS A 92 -6.50 12.55 -2.16
C HIS A 92 -7.46 13.10 -1.11
N GLU A 93 -6.97 13.54 0.05
CA GLU A 93 -7.78 14.07 1.14
C GLU A 93 -8.61 15.30 0.70
N GLU A 94 -8.02 16.21 -0.07
CA GLU A 94 -8.70 17.41 -0.57
C GLU A 94 -9.81 17.06 -1.55
N VAL A 95 -9.53 16.14 -2.48
CA VAL A 95 -10.52 15.73 -3.49
C VAL A 95 -11.63 14.88 -2.89
N MET A 96 -11.33 14.03 -1.92
CA MET A 96 -12.35 13.25 -1.22
C MET A 96 -13.33 14.13 -0.43
N ASN A 97 -12.89 15.32 0.02
CA ASN A 97 -13.71 16.31 0.72
C ASN A 97 -14.34 17.36 -0.23
N SER A 98 -14.06 17.30 -1.54
CA SER A 98 -14.64 18.23 -2.50
C SER A 98 -16.15 18.04 -2.62
N LYS A 99 -16.87 19.15 -2.94
CA LYS A 99 -18.30 19.19 -3.15
C LYS A 99 -18.60 19.72 -4.56
N GLY A 100 -19.65 19.21 -5.15
CA GLY A 100 -20.19 19.67 -6.44
C GLY A 100 -19.45 19.14 -7.67
N SER A 101 -18.12 19.10 -7.68
CA SER A 101 -17.37 18.51 -8.80
C SER A 101 -15.94 18.10 -8.43
N CYS A 102 -15.43 17.12 -9.16
CA CYS A 102 -14.02 16.75 -9.16
C CYS A 102 -13.64 16.02 -10.45
N GLN A 103 -12.33 15.93 -10.73
CA GLN A 103 -11.80 15.19 -11.87
C GLN A 103 -10.81 14.12 -11.40
N TRP A 104 -10.89 12.95 -12.02
CA TRP A 104 -10.02 11.81 -11.73
C TRP A 104 -9.45 11.23 -13.02
N GLU A 105 -8.21 10.80 -12.94
CA GLU A 105 -7.68 9.83 -13.88
C GLU A 105 -8.28 8.46 -13.56
N CYS A 106 -8.74 7.76 -14.61
CA CYS A 106 -9.51 6.54 -14.48
C CYS A 106 -9.13 5.50 -15.52
N MET A 107 -9.18 4.22 -15.14
CA MET A 107 -9.36 3.17 -16.13
C MET A 107 -10.85 3.03 -16.47
N ILE A 108 -11.17 2.93 -17.77
CA ILE A 108 -12.55 2.88 -18.24
C ILE A 108 -12.80 1.57 -18.98
N GLY A 109 -13.60 0.69 -18.35
CA GLY A 109 -14.10 -0.53 -18.97
C GLY A 109 -15.17 -0.21 -20.02
N ASN A 110 -15.12 -0.93 -21.16
CA ASN A 110 -15.97 -0.65 -22.32
C ASN A 110 -15.83 0.79 -22.89
N ALA A 111 -14.65 1.39 -22.77
CA ALA A 111 -14.37 2.76 -23.19
C ALA A 111 -14.80 3.10 -24.64
N LYS A 112 -14.79 2.11 -25.56
CA LYS A 112 -15.26 2.27 -26.94
C LYS A 112 -16.75 2.63 -27.05
N LYS A 113 -17.54 2.29 -26.02
CA LYS A 113 -18.98 2.56 -25.97
C LYS A 113 -19.31 3.93 -25.35
N TRP A 114 -18.33 4.62 -24.79
CA TRP A 114 -18.50 5.93 -24.14
C TRP A 114 -17.60 6.97 -24.80
N LYS A 115 -18.19 7.86 -25.61
CA LYS A 115 -17.43 8.86 -26.39
C LYS A 115 -16.89 9.97 -25.48
N ILE A 116 -15.70 10.49 -25.82
CA ILE A 116 -15.15 11.70 -25.19
C ILE A 116 -16.15 12.86 -25.42
N GLY A 117 -16.33 13.69 -24.40
CA GLY A 117 -17.30 14.80 -24.37
C GLY A 117 -18.74 14.38 -24.06
N SER A 118 -19.04 13.07 -23.96
CA SER A 118 -20.39 12.62 -23.57
C SER A 118 -20.46 12.30 -22.07
N SER A 119 -21.67 12.37 -21.52
CA SER A 119 -21.96 12.12 -20.12
C SER A 119 -22.76 10.84 -19.89
N LEU A 120 -22.67 10.33 -18.67
CA LEU A 120 -23.54 9.32 -18.09
C LEU A 120 -24.18 9.91 -16.83
N THR A 121 -25.45 9.64 -16.60
CA THR A 121 -26.20 10.16 -15.44
C THR A 121 -26.62 9.03 -14.51
N LEU A 122 -26.71 9.36 -13.23
CA LEU A 122 -27.36 8.55 -12.21
C LEU A 122 -28.33 9.45 -11.45
N ASP A 123 -29.60 9.39 -11.83
CA ASP A 123 -30.63 10.34 -11.38
C ASP A 123 -30.94 10.24 -9.89
N SER A 124 -30.76 9.04 -9.30
CA SER A 124 -31.04 8.79 -7.87
C SER A 124 -30.24 9.69 -6.92
N ILE A 125 -29.07 10.19 -7.37
CA ILE A 125 -28.18 11.06 -6.58
C ILE A 125 -27.71 12.28 -7.39
N SER A 126 -28.43 12.65 -8.45
CA SER A 126 -28.11 13.78 -9.33
C SER A 126 -26.65 13.80 -9.83
N LEU A 127 -26.05 12.62 -10.03
CA LEU A 127 -24.68 12.51 -10.52
C LEU A 127 -24.61 12.53 -12.04
N GLN A 128 -23.67 13.31 -12.56
CA GLN A 128 -23.24 13.28 -13.95
C GLN A 128 -21.73 12.94 -14.01
N ALA A 129 -21.37 11.90 -14.75
CA ALA A 129 -19.98 11.57 -15.07
C ALA A 129 -19.71 11.95 -16.54
N ILE A 130 -18.73 12.82 -16.79
CA ILE A 130 -18.37 13.35 -18.09
C ILE A 130 -16.99 12.84 -18.48
N ARG A 131 -16.87 12.18 -19.61
CA ARG A 131 -15.56 11.74 -20.10
C ARG A 131 -14.83 12.90 -20.79
N ILE A 132 -13.87 13.51 -20.10
CA ILE A 132 -13.11 14.69 -20.59
C ILE A 132 -12.04 14.28 -21.61
N SER A 133 -11.35 13.18 -21.39
CA SER A 133 -10.30 12.66 -22.28
C SER A 133 -10.33 11.14 -22.35
N THR A 134 -9.25 10.54 -22.83
CA THR A 134 -9.10 9.07 -22.91
C THR A 134 -9.27 8.41 -21.54
N ASN A 135 -8.72 9.02 -20.49
CA ASN A 135 -8.64 8.50 -19.14
C ASN A 135 -9.04 9.49 -18.04
N ILE A 136 -9.50 10.71 -18.39
CA ILE A 136 -9.99 11.68 -17.39
C ILE A 136 -11.51 11.70 -17.39
N VAL A 137 -12.09 11.56 -16.21
CA VAL A 137 -13.53 11.67 -15.95
C VAL A 137 -13.77 12.79 -14.95
N GLU A 138 -14.69 13.69 -15.30
CA GLU A 138 -15.24 14.68 -14.40
C GLU A 138 -16.55 14.16 -13.82
N PHE A 139 -16.67 14.23 -12.49
CA PHE A 139 -17.88 13.93 -11.74
C PHE A 139 -18.50 15.25 -11.29
N GLN A 140 -19.79 15.43 -11.53
CA GLN A 140 -20.58 16.60 -11.11
C GLN A 140 -21.83 16.11 -10.40
N TRP A 141 -22.15 16.70 -9.24
CA TRP A 141 -23.35 16.37 -8.46
C TRP A 141 -23.92 17.63 -7.79
N LYS A 142 -25.20 17.60 -7.44
CA LYS A 142 -25.91 18.78 -6.93
C LYS A 142 -26.14 18.77 -5.41
N ASP A 143 -26.00 17.64 -4.76
CA ASP A 143 -26.23 17.50 -3.33
C ASP A 143 -25.04 18.05 -2.52
N ASP A 144 -25.25 18.37 -1.24
CA ASP A 144 -24.21 18.84 -0.33
C ASP A 144 -23.27 17.73 0.16
N LEU A 145 -23.26 16.61 -0.52
CA LEU A 145 -22.40 15.47 -0.26
C LEU A 145 -20.95 15.77 -0.65
N THR A 146 -20.01 15.22 0.12
CA THR A 146 -18.61 15.15 -0.31
C THR A 146 -18.44 14.06 -1.37
N PHE A 147 -17.36 14.12 -2.15
CA PHE A 147 -17.05 13.02 -3.10
C PHE A 147 -16.90 11.68 -2.40
N SER A 148 -16.35 11.68 -1.17
CA SER A 148 -16.27 10.50 -0.33
C SER A 148 -17.64 9.90 0.02
N ASP A 149 -18.63 10.74 0.31
CA ASP A 149 -19.99 10.28 0.62
C ASP A 149 -20.64 9.71 -0.64
N LEU A 150 -20.49 10.43 -1.76
CA LEU A 150 -20.94 9.97 -3.08
C LEU A 150 -20.39 8.58 -3.40
N LEU A 151 -19.07 8.37 -3.26
CA LEU A 151 -18.45 7.06 -3.51
C LEU A 151 -18.98 5.96 -2.59
N THR A 152 -19.33 6.29 -1.36
CA THR A 152 -19.89 5.32 -0.40
C THR A 152 -21.24 4.79 -0.87
N GLU A 153 -22.03 5.64 -1.55
CA GLU A 153 -23.36 5.25 -2.07
C GLU A 153 -23.27 4.44 -3.38
N ILE A 154 -22.41 4.84 -4.31
CA ILE A 154 -22.40 4.27 -5.67
C ILE A 154 -21.22 3.37 -5.99
N GLY A 155 -20.14 3.49 -5.23
CA GLY A 155 -18.89 2.79 -5.49
C GLY A 155 -18.89 1.37 -4.95
N LYS A 156 -18.00 0.56 -5.50
CA LYS A 156 -17.69 -0.79 -5.02
C LYS A 156 -16.21 -0.87 -4.63
N ILE A 157 -15.90 -1.62 -3.59
CA ILE A 157 -14.51 -1.90 -3.20
C ILE A 157 -13.79 -2.61 -4.35
N PRO A 158 -12.62 -2.13 -4.77
CA PRO A 158 -11.84 -2.77 -5.81
C PRO A 158 -11.05 -3.95 -5.23
N LEU A 159 -11.48 -5.18 -5.52
CA LEU A 159 -10.66 -6.36 -5.21
C LEU A 159 -9.54 -6.53 -6.24
N PRO A 160 -8.38 -7.03 -5.82
CA PRO A 160 -7.28 -7.35 -6.73
C PRO A 160 -7.69 -8.32 -7.85
N PRO A 161 -7.14 -8.20 -9.08
CA PRO A 161 -7.55 -9.01 -10.23
C PRO A 161 -7.42 -10.52 -10.02
N TYR A 162 -6.43 -10.97 -9.25
CA TYR A 162 -6.19 -12.39 -8.99
C TYR A 162 -7.24 -13.04 -8.07
N ILE A 163 -8.06 -12.26 -7.37
CA ILE A 163 -9.19 -12.79 -6.58
C ILE A 163 -10.27 -13.37 -7.50
N ASN A 164 -10.44 -12.80 -8.69
CA ASN A 164 -11.25 -13.30 -9.79
C ASN A 164 -12.65 -13.81 -9.38
N ARG A 165 -13.35 -13.03 -8.55
CA ARG A 165 -14.76 -13.21 -8.18
C ARG A 165 -15.45 -11.86 -8.06
N GLU A 166 -16.77 -11.88 -8.03
CA GLU A 166 -17.56 -10.68 -7.72
C GLU A 166 -17.32 -10.23 -6.28
N VAL A 167 -17.49 -8.92 -6.07
CA VAL A 167 -17.39 -8.30 -4.74
C VAL A 167 -18.60 -8.72 -3.90
N GLU A 168 -18.37 -9.29 -2.73
CA GLU A 168 -19.36 -9.66 -1.76
C GLU A 168 -19.54 -8.56 -0.71
N LYS A 169 -20.68 -8.57 -0.01
CA LYS A 169 -20.98 -7.55 1.03
C LYS A 169 -19.90 -7.52 2.13
N GLU A 170 -19.38 -8.69 2.48
CA GLU A 170 -18.35 -8.82 3.52
C GLU A 170 -17.01 -8.16 3.12
N ASP A 171 -16.71 -8.03 1.83
CA ASP A 171 -15.45 -7.42 1.38
C ASP A 171 -15.36 -5.94 1.80
N GLN A 172 -16.48 -5.25 2.01
CA GLN A 172 -16.47 -3.86 2.47
C GLN A 172 -15.74 -3.72 3.82
N ASP A 173 -15.92 -4.69 4.71
CA ASP A 173 -15.29 -4.73 6.02
C ASP A 173 -14.01 -5.57 6.04
N ARG A 174 -13.99 -6.67 5.27
CA ARG A 174 -12.88 -7.62 5.31
C ARG A 174 -11.67 -7.18 4.51
N TYR A 175 -11.85 -6.38 3.45
CA TYR A 175 -10.76 -5.77 2.67
C TYR A 175 -10.36 -4.40 3.22
N GLN A 176 -10.48 -4.22 4.55
CA GLN A 176 -10.04 -3.07 5.33
C GLN A 176 -9.30 -3.53 6.59
N THR A 177 -8.31 -2.76 7.02
CA THR A 177 -7.68 -2.98 8.33
C THR A 177 -8.56 -2.39 9.44
N VAL A 178 -8.46 -2.93 10.66
CA VAL A 178 -9.24 -2.43 11.82
C VAL A 178 -8.86 -1.00 12.21
N TYR A 179 -7.66 -0.57 11.85
CA TYR A 179 -7.12 0.76 12.14
C TYR A 179 -7.15 1.71 10.92
N SER A 180 -7.80 1.35 9.82
CA SER A 180 -7.88 2.19 8.62
C SER A 180 -8.61 3.51 8.92
N LYS A 181 -8.00 4.64 8.50
CA LYS A 181 -8.50 5.98 8.80
C LYS A 181 -8.49 6.89 7.58
N GLU A 182 -7.33 7.05 6.94
CA GLU A 182 -7.08 8.04 5.89
C GLU A 182 -7.58 7.52 4.54
N LYS A 183 -8.66 8.10 4.00
CA LYS A 183 -9.31 7.67 2.76
C LYS A 183 -8.50 8.06 1.53
N GLY A 184 -8.26 7.14 0.58
CA GLY A 184 -7.55 7.45 -0.67
C GLY A 184 -6.96 6.23 -1.39
N ALA A 185 -6.80 5.10 -0.71
CA ALA A 185 -6.23 3.90 -1.35
C ALA A 185 -7.25 3.17 -2.22
N VAL A 186 -6.76 2.57 -3.31
CA VAL A 186 -7.54 1.62 -4.13
C VAL A 186 -7.19 0.16 -3.82
N ALA A 187 -6.20 -0.08 -2.95
CA ALA A 187 -5.88 -1.40 -2.43
C ALA A 187 -5.57 -1.35 -0.93
N ALA A 188 -5.93 -2.40 -0.20
CA ALA A 188 -5.66 -2.51 1.23
C ALA A 188 -4.19 -2.82 1.51
N PRO A 189 -3.61 -2.33 2.63
CA PRO A 189 -2.33 -2.80 3.15
C PRO A 189 -2.51 -4.21 3.75
N THR A 190 -2.46 -5.23 2.90
CA THR A 190 -3.00 -6.57 3.17
C THR A 190 -2.35 -7.31 4.33
N ALA A 191 -1.08 -7.05 4.64
CA ALA A 191 -0.43 -7.58 5.85
C ALA A 191 -1.12 -7.12 7.15
N GLY A 192 -1.79 -5.97 7.12
CA GLY A 192 -2.56 -5.46 8.24
C GLY A 192 -3.91 -6.15 8.45
N LEU A 193 -4.41 -6.91 7.47
CA LEU A 193 -5.72 -7.57 7.54
C LEU A 193 -5.78 -8.69 8.59
N HIS A 194 -4.63 -9.20 9.01
CA HIS A 194 -4.52 -10.24 10.04
C HIS A 194 -4.71 -9.70 11.46
N PHE A 195 -4.46 -8.41 11.67
CA PHE A 195 -4.52 -7.78 12.98
C PHE A 195 -5.97 -7.50 13.40
N THR A 196 -6.21 -7.70 14.70
CA THR A 196 -7.42 -7.28 15.40
C THR A 196 -7.05 -6.23 16.46
N ASP A 197 -8.03 -5.48 16.96
CA ASP A 197 -7.81 -4.53 18.07
C ASP A 197 -7.27 -5.25 19.31
N GLU A 198 -7.69 -6.50 19.54
CA GLU A 198 -7.22 -7.34 20.64
C GLU A 198 -5.72 -7.66 20.50
N ILE A 199 -5.26 -8.09 19.31
CA ILE A 199 -3.84 -8.38 19.05
C ILE A 199 -3.00 -7.11 19.22
N ILE A 200 -3.44 -5.97 18.67
CA ILE A 200 -2.74 -4.69 18.80
C ILE A 200 -2.68 -4.27 20.28
N GLY A 201 -3.77 -4.45 21.02
CA GLY A 201 -3.82 -4.19 22.46
C GLY A 201 -2.81 -5.05 23.25
N LYS A 202 -2.72 -6.35 22.95
CA LYS A 202 -1.77 -7.26 23.58
C LYS A 202 -0.31 -6.90 23.25
N ILE A 203 -0.04 -6.50 22.01
CA ILE A 203 1.29 -6.04 21.58
C ILE A 203 1.72 -4.81 22.39
N LYS A 204 0.82 -3.80 22.51
CA LYS A 204 1.08 -2.60 23.31
C LYS A 204 1.29 -2.92 24.80
N ALA A 205 0.47 -3.79 25.36
CA ALA A 205 0.56 -4.22 26.76
C ALA A 205 1.89 -4.93 27.08
N LYS A 206 2.51 -5.56 26.08
CA LYS A 206 3.83 -6.21 26.19
C LYS A 206 5.00 -5.20 26.20
N GLY A 207 4.77 -3.93 25.90
CA GLY A 207 5.79 -2.87 25.82
C GLY A 207 6.25 -2.52 24.41
N THR A 208 5.71 -3.15 23.37
CA THR A 208 5.97 -2.77 21.98
C THR A 208 5.20 -1.50 21.62
N SER A 209 5.90 -0.50 21.07
CA SER A 209 5.27 0.71 20.57
C SER A 209 4.59 0.48 19.22
N VAL A 210 3.50 1.20 18.98
CA VAL A 210 2.72 1.10 17.73
C VAL A 210 2.48 2.49 17.19
N ASP A 211 2.92 2.71 15.95
CA ASP A 211 2.68 3.95 15.21
C ASP A 211 2.04 3.70 13.85
N TYR A 212 1.60 4.79 13.24
CA TYR A 212 0.91 4.77 11.98
C TYR A 212 1.52 5.78 11.02
N LEU A 213 1.57 5.40 9.76
CA LEU A 213 1.85 6.29 8.63
C LEU A 213 0.75 6.08 7.58
N THR A 214 0.71 6.93 6.58
CA THR A 214 -0.23 6.78 5.46
C THR A 214 0.56 6.63 4.16
N LEU A 215 0.26 5.60 3.38
CA LEU A 215 0.60 5.51 1.97
C LEU A 215 -0.68 5.11 1.24
N HIS A 216 -1.14 5.96 0.31
CA HIS A 216 -2.29 5.64 -0.52
C HIS A 216 -1.87 4.71 -1.63
N VAL A 217 -2.24 3.43 -1.47
CA VAL A 217 -1.86 2.37 -2.42
C VAL A 217 -2.60 2.57 -3.73
N SER A 218 -1.85 2.74 -4.83
CA SER A 218 -2.39 2.88 -6.17
C SER A 218 -2.68 1.53 -6.84
N ALA A 219 -3.47 1.55 -7.92
CA ALA A 219 -3.80 0.35 -8.71
C ALA A 219 -2.57 -0.28 -9.41
N GLY A 220 -1.50 0.49 -9.57
CA GLY A 220 -0.24 0.02 -10.16
C GLY A 220 0.41 -1.14 -9.41
N THR A 221 0.14 -1.26 -8.10
CA THR A 221 0.67 -2.34 -7.24
C THR A 221 0.31 -3.76 -7.75
N PHE A 222 -0.75 -3.90 -8.51
CA PHE A 222 -1.18 -5.20 -9.07
C PHE A 222 -0.63 -5.50 -10.46
N GLN A 223 0.14 -4.58 -11.05
CA GLN A 223 0.70 -4.79 -12.38
C GLN A 223 1.97 -5.62 -12.31
N PRO A 224 2.12 -6.66 -13.16
CA PRO A 224 3.38 -7.40 -13.24
C PRO A 224 4.48 -6.52 -13.86
N ILE A 225 5.71 -6.82 -13.52
CA ILE A 225 6.88 -6.23 -14.17
C ILE A 225 6.89 -6.67 -15.63
N LYS A 226 7.00 -5.70 -16.56
CA LYS A 226 7.04 -5.95 -18.01
C LYS A 226 8.40 -5.65 -18.64
N ALA A 227 9.31 -5.05 -17.86
CA ALA A 227 10.64 -4.69 -18.32
C ALA A 227 11.57 -5.93 -18.33
N GLU A 228 12.44 -6.04 -19.32
CA GLU A 228 13.48 -7.08 -19.38
C GLU A 228 14.50 -6.90 -18.24
N LYS A 229 14.90 -5.65 -17.97
CA LYS A 229 15.74 -5.30 -16.82
C LYS A 229 14.89 -4.77 -15.70
N ILE A 230 15.10 -5.28 -14.49
CA ILE A 230 14.35 -4.87 -13.30
C ILE A 230 14.45 -3.35 -13.08
N SER A 231 15.65 -2.76 -13.23
CA SER A 231 15.87 -1.32 -13.06
C SER A 231 15.05 -0.43 -14.02
N ASP A 232 14.67 -0.96 -15.18
CA ASP A 232 13.93 -0.18 -16.19
C ASP A 232 12.42 -0.16 -15.94
N HIS A 233 11.94 -0.96 -14.95
CA HIS A 233 10.53 -0.97 -14.61
C HIS A 233 10.07 0.41 -14.11
N PRO A 234 9.02 0.99 -14.72
CA PRO A 234 8.46 2.25 -14.24
C PRO A 234 7.68 1.98 -12.94
N MET A 235 8.09 2.66 -11.87
CA MET A 235 7.32 2.66 -10.64
C MET A 235 6.21 3.72 -10.71
N HIS A 236 5.06 3.40 -10.13
CA HIS A 236 3.98 4.35 -9.96
C HIS A 236 4.23 5.21 -8.71
N ASN A 237 3.76 6.44 -8.80
CA ASN A 237 3.82 7.41 -7.72
C ASN A 237 2.76 7.07 -6.66
N GLU A 238 3.12 7.16 -5.38
CA GLU A 238 2.21 6.98 -4.25
C GLU A 238 2.37 8.12 -3.25
N GLN A 239 1.24 8.66 -2.78
CA GLN A 239 1.24 9.74 -1.78
C GLN A 239 1.46 9.16 -0.39
N ILE A 240 2.36 9.79 0.37
CA ILE A 240 2.73 9.38 1.71
C ILE A 240 2.58 10.52 2.70
N TRP A 241 2.20 10.18 3.95
CA TRP A 241 2.06 11.13 5.05
C TRP A 241 2.61 10.50 6.33
N ILE A 242 3.37 11.30 7.09
CA ILE A 242 4.02 10.85 8.33
C ILE A 242 3.88 11.94 9.38
N ASP A 243 3.43 11.55 10.57
CA ASP A 243 3.31 12.46 11.71
C ASP A 243 4.66 12.62 12.42
N ARG A 244 4.88 13.79 12.99
CA ARG A 244 6.08 14.13 13.76
C ARG A 244 6.38 13.08 14.84
N THR A 245 5.36 12.65 15.58
CA THR A 245 5.50 11.67 16.65
C THR A 245 6.11 10.35 16.19
N THR A 246 5.78 9.90 14.98
CA THR A 246 6.37 8.69 14.40
C THR A 246 7.87 8.87 14.18
N ILE A 247 8.31 10.04 13.67
CA ILE A 247 9.72 10.34 13.45
C ILE A 247 10.48 10.40 14.78
N GLU A 248 9.89 11.03 15.81
CA GLU A 248 10.46 11.07 17.15
C GLU A 248 10.57 9.70 17.80
N ASN A 249 9.61 8.80 17.53
CA ASN A 249 9.64 7.44 18.04
C ASN A 249 10.67 6.56 17.30
N LEU A 250 10.89 6.78 16.01
CA LEU A 250 11.97 6.12 15.25
C LEU A 250 13.35 6.41 15.85
N LEU A 251 13.60 7.65 16.33
CA LEU A 251 14.85 8.04 16.98
C LEU A 251 15.06 7.36 18.36
N LYS A 252 14.01 6.87 19.00
CA LYS A 252 14.05 6.33 20.37
C LYS A 252 14.12 4.79 20.40
N ARG A 253 13.90 4.11 19.27
CA ARG A 253 13.76 2.64 19.22
C ARG A 253 14.96 1.98 18.55
N GLU A 254 15.35 0.83 19.11
CA GLU A 254 16.45 0.04 18.56
C GLU A 254 16.02 -0.76 17.31
N LYS A 255 14.75 -1.17 17.26
CA LYS A 255 14.21 -1.99 16.17
C LYS A 255 12.90 -1.43 15.65
N THR A 256 12.81 -1.35 14.33
CA THR A 256 11.60 -0.94 13.61
C THR A 256 11.09 -2.09 12.75
N ILE A 257 9.83 -2.46 12.94
CA ILE A 257 9.17 -3.53 12.18
C ILE A 257 8.05 -2.91 11.35
N ALA A 258 8.16 -3.02 10.05
CA ALA A 258 7.13 -2.56 9.13
C ALA A 258 6.01 -3.60 8.99
N VAL A 259 4.76 -3.18 9.10
CA VAL A 259 3.60 -4.02 8.78
C VAL A 259 3.14 -3.75 7.36
N GLY A 260 3.57 -4.61 6.46
CA GLY A 260 3.36 -4.53 5.03
C GLY A 260 4.48 -3.82 4.27
N THR A 261 4.63 -4.21 3.02
CA THR A 261 5.60 -3.61 2.09
C THR A 261 5.36 -2.11 1.86
N THR A 262 4.10 -1.65 1.98
CA THR A 262 3.74 -0.23 1.88
C THR A 262 4.30 0.58 3.05
N ALA A 263 4.20 0.07 4.28
CA ALA A 263 4.81 0.71 5.45
C ALA A 263 6.34 0.73 5.32
N MET A 264 6.95 -0.37 4.88
CA MET A 264 8.40 -0.45 4.65
C MET A 264 8.87 0.56 3.60
N ARG A 265 8.18 0.64 2.45
CA ARG A 265 8.52 1.61 1.41
C ARG A 265 8.41 3.05 1.91
N THR A 266 7.42 3.37 2.73
CA THR A 266 7.26 4.72 3.31
C THR A 266 8.38 5.04 4.28
N LEU A 267 8.74 4.11 5.18
CA LEU A 267 9.84 4.29 6.12
C LEU A 267 11.18 4.50 5.41
N GLU A 268 11.47 3.65 4.44
CA GLU A 268 12.70 3.80 3.65
C GLU A 268 12.70 5.11 2.84
N SER A 269 11.55 5.54 2.30
CA SER A 269 11.42 6.86 1.64
C SER A 269 11.67 8.02 2.60
N LEU A 270 11.27 7.87 3.87
CA LEU A 270 11.51 8.89 4.91
C LEU A 270 13.01 9.11 5.12
N TYR A 271 13.81 8.04 5.20
CA TYR A 271 15.26 8.16 5.29
C TYR A 271 15.84 8.96 4.11
N TRP A 272 15.45 8.63 2.89
CA TRP A 272 15.95 9.31 1.70
C TRP A 272 15.50 10.77 1.60
N TYR A 273 14.33 11.08 2.13
CA TYR A 273 13.91 12.48 2.26
C TYR A 273 14.81 13.26 3.22
N GLY A 274 15.14 12.68 4.38
CA GLY A 274 16.09 13.30 5.30
C GLY A 274 17.48 13.49 4.67
N ALA A 275 17.97 12.53 3.89
CA ALA A 275 19.21 12.67 3.14
C ALA A 275 19.14 13.81 2.11
N LYS A 276 18.00 13.96 1.41
CA LYS A 276 17.75 15.12 0.52
C LYS A 276 17.82 16.46 1.27
N LEU A 277 17.19 16.53 2.46
CA LEU A 277 17.21 17.75 3.28
C LEU A 277 18.63 18.11 3.71
N VAL A 278 19.45 17.15 4.13
CA VAL A 278 20.88 17.36 4.43
C VAL A 278 21.62 17.90 3.19
N GLY A 279 21.28 17.40 1.99
CA GLY A 279 21.80 17.88 0.71
C GLY A 279 21.20 19.21 0.23
N GLY A 280 20.30 19.86 1.01
CA GLY A 280 19.69 21.15 0.68
C GLY A 280 18.46 21.08 -0.24
N ASN A 281 17.92 19.90 -0.51
CA ASN A 281 16.70 19.73 -1.31
C ASN A 281 15.48 19.46 -0.40
N ASN A 282 14.52 20.39 -0.41
CA ASN A 282 13.32 20.35 0.46
C ASN A 282 12.14 19.61 -0.16
N GLU A 283 12.25 19.13 -1.40
CA GLU A 283 11.15 18.44 -2.07
C GLU A 283 11.02 17.00 -1.57
N PHE A 284 9.89 16.68 -0.97
CA PHE A 284 9.58 15.31 -0.56
C PHE A 284 8.99 14.52 -1.73
N PHE A 285 9.82 14.24 -2.71
CA PHE A 285 9.57 13.32 -3.79
C PHE A 285 10.75 12.36 -3.91
N ILE A 286 10.52 11.07 -3.68
CA ILE A 286 11.54 10.03 -3.76
C ILE A 286 11.37 9.27 -5.07
N THR A 287 12.31 9.43 -5.98
CA THR A 287 12.38 8.69 -7.25
C THR A 287 12.91 7.27 -7.03
N LYS A 288 12.73 6.41 -8.01
CA LYS A 288 13.27 5.04 -7.96
C LYS A 288 14.81 5.01 -7.97
N GLU A 289 15.46 6.06 -8.48
CA GLU A 289 16.91 6.19 -8.57
C GLU A 289 17.54 6.74 -7.29
N ASP A 290 16.84 7.56 -6.52
CA ASP A 290 17.37 8.24 -5.33
C ASP A 290 18.12 7.31 -4.37
N PRO A 291 17.60 6.10 -4.05
CA PRO A 291 18.28 5.17 -3.14
C PRO A 291 19.64 4.66 -3.62
N TYR A 292 19.92 4.79 -4.90
CA TYR A 292 21.13 4.28 -5.54
C TYR A 292 22.10 5.39 -5.98
N GLN A 293 21.71 6.66 -5.83
CA GLN A 293 22.46 7.82 -6.31
C GLN A 293 22.77 8.85 -5.24
N LEU A 294 21.91 8.97 -4.21
CA LEU A 294 22.11 9.95 -3.15
C LEU A 294 23.24 9.55 -2.20
N GLU A 295 23.90 10.56 -1.65
CA GLU A 295 24.90 10.37 -0.60
C GLU A 295 24.24 9.82 0.67
N LEU A 296 24.93 8.89 1.32
CA LEU A 296 24.48 8.28 2.57
C LEU A 296 24.76 9.24 3.73
N VAL A 297 23.77 9.37 4.60
CA VAL A 297 23.86 10.02 5.89
C VAL A 297 23.55 9.00 6.99
N THR A 298 23.81 9.31 8.25
CA THR A 298 23.35 8.45 9.34
C THR A 298 21.82 8.54 9.47
N LEU A 299 21.20 7.49 10.01
CA LEU A 299 19.76 7.51 10.29
C LEU A 299 19.39 8.70 11.19
N GLU A 300 20.22 8.96 12.21
CA GLU A 300 20.01 10.06 13.14
C GLU A 300 20.04 11.43 12.45
N GLU A 301 21.04 11.68 11.58
CA GLU A 301 21.13 12.91 10.78
C GLU A 301 19.91 13.09 9.89
N SER A 302 19.52 12.02 9.17
CA SER A 302 18.34 12.04 8.31
C SER A 302 17.08 12.43 9.08
N LEU A 303 16.77 11.73 10.18
CA LEU A 303 15.55 11.98 10.96
C LEU A 303 15.57 13.36 11.66
N LYS A 304 16.73 13.81 12.14
CA LYS A 304 16.88 15.15 12.72
C LYS A 304 16.66 16.26 11.68
N ALA A 305 17.19 16.12 10.48
CA ALA A 305 16.97 17.08 9.40
C ALA A 305 15.49 17.23 9.07
N ILE A 306 14.72 16.14 9.12
CA ILE A 306 13.27 16.20 8.93
C ILE A 306 12.58 16.95 10.07
N LEU A 307 12.95 16.67 11.34
CA LEU A 307 12.37 17.36 12.48
C LEU A 307 12.69 18.87 12.46
N GLU A 308 13.90 19.24 12.09
CA GLU A 308 14.31 20.64 11.91
C GLU A 308 13.50 21.33 10.81
N PHE A 309 13.30 20.68 9.67
CA PHE A 309 12.44 21.17 8.60
C PHE A 309 10.99 21.36 9.07
N MET A 310 10.47 20.42 9.87
CA MET A 310 9.13 20.52 10.46
C MET A 310 9.03 21.69 11.44
N ASP A 311 10.06 21.94 12.26
CA ASP A 311 10.11 23.07 13.18
C ASP A 311 10.10 24.40 12.42
N GLN A 312 10.94 24.53 11.39
CA GLN A 312 11.02 25.74 10.56
C GLN A 312 9.73 26.03 9.80
N SER A 313 9.02 24.98 9.37
CA SER A 313 7.77 25.10 8.62
C SER A 313 6.51 25.12 9.50
N GLY A 314 6.63 24.94 10.82
CA GLY A 314 5.50 24.86 11.76
C GLY A 314 4.58 23.67 11.54
N LYS A 315 5.08 22.58 10.95
CA LYS A 315 4.27 21.40 10.60
C LYS A 315 4.42 20.28 11.62
N ASN A 316 3.31 19.65 11.98
CA ASN A 316 3.28 18.44 12.80
C ASN A 316 3.08 17.15 11.96
N ARG A 317 2.87 17.30 10.65
CA ARG A 317 2.74 16.22 9.68
C ARG A 317 3.40 16.66 8.38
N ILE A 318 4.16 15.76 7.76
CA ILE A 318 4.76 15.97 6.44
C ILE A 318 4.09 15.05 5.43
N GLY A 319 3.92 15.56 4.22
CA GLY A 319 3.42 14.81 3.09
C GLY A 319 4.41 14.85 1.94
N GLY A 320 4.47 13.79 1.18
CA GLY A 320 5.33 13.65 0.03
C GLY A 320 4.83 12.59 -0.94
N GLN A 321 5.68 12.27 -1.89
CA GLN A 321 5.41 11.27 -2.90
C GLN A 321 6.60 10.31 -3.02
N THR A 322 6.32 9.04 -3.35
CA THR A 322 7.37 8.04 -3.53
C THR A 322 7.12 7.15 -4.74
N GLU A 323 8.17 6.95 -5.49
CA GLU A 323 8.34 5.93 -6.52
C GLU A 323 9.44 4.94 -6.10
N ILE A 324 9.79 4.90 -4.82
CA ILE A 324 10.90 4.07 -4.33
C ILE A 324 10.77 2.64 -4.83
N PHE A 325 11.82 2.14 -5.46
CA PHE A 325 11.91 0.80 -5.98
C PHE A 325 13.00 0.01 -5.23
N ILE A 326 12.57 -0.91 -4.38
CA ILE A 326 13.45 -1.74 -3.55
C ILE A 326 13.60 -3.10 -4.21
N TYR A 327 14.84 -3.46 -4.57
CA TYR A 327 15.21 -4.75 -5.17
C TYR A 327 16.56 -5.22 -4.60
N PRO A 328 16.98 -6.47 -4.81
CA PRO A 328 18.24 -6.99 -4.27
C PRO A 328 19.45 -6.10 -4.54
N GLY A 329 20.21 -5.84 -3.50
CA GLY A 329 21.28 -4.85 -3.46
C GLY A 329 20.92 -3.55 -2.74
N TYR A 330 19.63 -3.34 -2.39
CA TYR A 330 19.20 -2.25 -1.52
C TYR A 330 19.64 -2.52 -0.06
N ASP A 331 20.22 -1.51 0.58
CA ASP A 331 20.58 -1.55 1.99
C ASP A 331 19.55 -0.78 2.82
N PHE A 332 18.75 -1.52 3.61
CA PHE A 332 17.68 -0.97 4.43
C PHE A 332 18.23 -0.07 5.55
N LYS A 333 17.62 1.10 5.72
CA LYS A 333 18.08 2.15 6.60
C LYS A 333 17.28 2.27 7.90
N ILE A 334 15.98 1.96 7.85
CA ILE A 334 15.08 2.08 9.00
C ILE A 334 14.56 0.70 9.45
N CYS A 335 14.25 -0.19 8.51
CA CYS A 335 13.50 -1.39 8.82
C CYS A 335 14.40 -2.57 9.20
N ASP A 336 14.22 -3.12 10.42
CA ASP A 336 14.86 -4.33 10.95
C ASP A 336 13.98 -5.57 10.78
N GLY A 337 12.67 -5.39 10.58
CA GLY A 337 11.70 -6.46 10.42
C GLY A 337 10.59 -6.09 9.46
N LEU A 338 9.99 -7.12 8.85
CA LEU A 338 8.87 -6.99 7.93
C LEU A 338 7.82 -8.06 8.25
N ILE A 339 6.59 -7.64 8.50
CA ILE A 339 5.41 -8.51 8.49
C ILE A 339 4.76 -8.37 7.12
N THR A 340 4.62 -9.46 6.38
CA THR A 340 4.07 -9.41 5.03
C THR A 340 3.36 -10.70 4.62
N ASN A 341 2.45 -10.59 3.65
CA ASN A 341 1.86 -11.73 2.96
C ASN A 341 2.85 -12.25 1.90
N TYR A 342 2.50 -13.37 1.26
CA TYR A 342 3.23 -13.90 0.11
C TYR A 342 2.77 -13.22 -1.18
N HIS A 343 3.70 -12.96 -2.09
CA HIS A 343 3.51 -12.15 -3.28
C HIS A 343 3.59 -12.96 -4.58
N LEU A 344 3.04 -12.41 -5.66
CA LEU A 344 3.10 -13.02 -6.99
C LEU A 344 4.56 -13.18 -7.47
N PRO A 345 4.87 -14.25 -8.21
CA PRO A 345 6.15 -14.40 -8.89
C PRO A 345 6.38 -13.21 -9.84
N GLY A 346 7.61 -12.74 -9.93
CA GLY A 346 8.01 -11.64 -10.81
C GLY A 346 7.35 -10.28 -10.50
N SER A 347 6.82 -10.07 -9.28
CA SER A 347 6.27 -8.78 -8.85
C SER A 347 7.32 -7.90 -8.18
N THR A 348 7.07 -6.58 -8.12
CA THR A 348 7.93 -5.65 -7.36
C THR A 348 8.00 -5.99 -5.88
N LEU A 349 6.97 -6.66 -5.36
CA LEU A 349 6.87 -7.03 -3.96
C LEU A 349 7.74 -8.21 -3.58
N ILE A 350 7.89 -9.23 -4.46
CA ILE A 350 8.84 -10.32 -4.21
C ILE A 350 10.29 -9.84 -4.29
N LEU A 351 10.57 -8.84 -5.14
CA LEU A 351 11.89 -8.21 -5.21
C LEU A 351 12.24 -7.50 -3.90
N LEU A 352 11.28 -6.81 -3.28
CA LEU A 352 11.46 -6.18 -1.97
C LEU A 352 11.74 -7.23 -0.89
N VAL A 353 10.99 -8.33 -0.87
CA VAL A 353 11.25 -9.44 0.07
C VAL A 353 12.63 -10.04 -0.17
N ALA A 354 13.01 -10.29 -1.42
CA ALA A 354 14.33 -10.81 -1.77
C ALA A 354 15.45 -9.83 -1.40
N ALA A 355 15.23 -8.52 -1.53
CA ALA A 355 16.17 -7.51 -1.04
C ALA A 355 16.32 -7.57 0.47
N PHE A 356 15.24 -7.88 1.20
CA PHE A 356 15.23 -7.87 2.66
C PHE A 356 15.91 -9.10 3.28
N VAL A 357 15.62 -10.30 2.77
CA VAL A 357 16.12 -11.57 3.34
C VAL A 357 17.23 -12.23 2.51
N GLY A 358 17.66 -11.59 1.40
CA GLY A 358 18.64 -12.18 0.49
C GLY A 358 18.08 -13.42 -0.22
N GLU A 359 18.96 -14.36 -0.59
CA GLU A 359 18.63 -15.60 -1.31
C GLU A 359 17.67 -16.54 -0.52
N ASP A 360 17.55 -16.36 0.80
CA ASP A 360 16.65 -17.14 1.63
C ASP A 360 15.16 -16.95 1.29
N TRP A 361 14.81 -15.92 0.47
CA TRP A 361 13.45 -15.76 -0.01
C TRP A 361 12.93 -17.02 -0.72
N LYS A 362 13.79 -17.72 -1.47
CA LYS A 362 13.43 -18.97 -2.17
C LYS A 362 13.01 -20.03 -1.19
N LYS A 363 13.86 -20.26 -0.17
CA LYS A 363 13.58 -21.21 0.91
C LYS A 363 12.30 -20.87 1.68
N ILE A 364 12.06 -19.58 1.97
CA ILE A 364 10.86 -19.12 2.68
C ILE A 364 9.61 -19.44 1.87
N TYR A 365 9.62 -19.21 0.55
CA TYR A 365 8.46 -19.47 -0.34
C TYR A 365 8.25 -20.97 -0.58
N GLU A 366 9.32 -21.77 -0.71
CA GLU A 366 9.27 -23.24 -0.81
C GLU A 366 8.67 -23.84 0.47
N GLU A 367 9.11 -23.40 1.65
CA GLU A 367 8.56 -23.81 2.95
C GLU A 367 7.09 -23.43 3.07
N ALA A 368 6.70 -22.24 2.65
CA ALA A 368 5.31 -21.82 2.69
C ALA A 368 4.43 -22.72 1.79
N LEU A 369 4.84 -22.99 0.55
CA LEU A 369 4.12 -23.84 -0.38
C LEU A 369 4.01 -25.29 0.15
N SER A 370 5.10 -25.84 0.67
CA SER A 370 5.19 -27.22 1.21
C SER A 370 4.31 -27.40 2.45
N ASN A 371 4.13 -26.34 3.25
CA ASN A 371 3.32 -26.34 4.45
C ASN A 371 1.90 -25.83 4.24
N ASN A 372 1.43 -25.79 2.98
CA ASN A 372 0.05 -25.42 2.63
C ASN A 372 -0.33 -24.00 3.10
N TYR A 373 0.57 -23.03 2.99
CA TYR A 373 0.22 -21.64 3.18
C TYR A 373 -0.62 -21.13 2.00
N ARG A 374 -1.49 -20.19 2.29
CA ARG A 374 -2.28 -19.46 1.31
C ARG A 374 -1.56 -18.17 0.93
N PHE A 375 -1.71 -17.74 -0.28
CA PHE A 375 -0.95 -16.64 -0.87
C PHE A 375 -1.83 -15.42 -1.15
N LEU A 376 -1.19 -14.27 -1.34
CA LEU A 376 -1.73 -12.97 -1.72
C LEU A 376 -2.61 -12.32 -0.63
N SER A 377 -3.53 -11.42 -1.01
CA SER A 377 -4.23 -10.49 -0.10
C SER A 377 -4.93 -11.13 1.08
N TYR A 378 -5.63 -12.25 0.86
CA TYR A 378 -6.34 -12.99 1.91
C TYR A 378 -5.57 -14.24 2.38
N GLY A 379 -4.32 -14.35 1.94
CA GLY A 379 -3.43 -15.45 2.29
C GLY A 379 -2.94 -15.41 3.73
N ASP A 380 -1.87 -16.14 3.97
CA ASP A 380 -1.20 -16.22 5.27
C ASP A 380 -0.05 -15.22 5.36
N SER A 381 0.59 -15.10 6.51
CA SER A 381 1.58 -14.07 6.81
C SER A 381 2.95 -14.64 7.13
N SER A 382 3.96 -13.78 7.03
CA SER A 382 5.32 -14.03 7.54
C SER A 382 5.80 -12.86 8.38
N LEU A 383 6.61 -13.13 9.40
CA LEU A 383 7.46 -12.17 10.10
C LEU A 383 8.91 -12.47 9.74
N LEU A 384 9.52 -11.55 9.03
CA LEU A 384 10.89 -11.63 8.55
C LEU A 384 11.76 -10.69 9.39
N MET A 385 12.82 -11.23 10.03
CA MET A 385 13.77 -10.47 10.85
C MET A 385 15.19 -10.64 10.28
N LYS A 386 15.95 -9.53 10.25
CA LYS A 386 17.37 -9.51 9.85
C LYS A 386 18.30 -9.94 10.96
#